data_fdeea4ee16bd3f5858d605cf2594f53f
#
_entry.id   fdeea4ee16bd3f5858d605cf2594f53f
#
_cell.length_a   1.000
_cell.length_b   1.000
_cell.length_c   1.000
_cell.angle_alpha   90.00
_cell.angle_beta   90.00
_cell.angle_gamma   90.00
#
_symmetry.space_group_name_H-M   'P 1'
#
loop_
_entity.id
_entity.type
_entity.pdbx_description
1 polymer ?
#
loop_
_entity_poly.entity_id
_entity_poly.type
_entity_poly.pdbx_seq_one_letter_code
_entity_poly.pdbx_strand_id
1 'polypeptide(L)'
;ANQYFAAWHEIYHLIFDKVSFDHFIERDNTMEERKAECFAASMLLTGIDRYFIELPEMDFVSKIFHCMSAFQVPYKAVLVSLYEYAIQSENETLAKRIKEVFDLEFENMPQRFQELGLDDSLVKPSYVINVSSLQERIRKSKVKNPELNYHKDNEEFLINIVKEISMITRKGE
;
A
#
# COMPACT_ATOMS: atom_id res chain seq x y z
N ALA A 1 -2.89 7.13 -2.06
CA ALA A 1 -2.21 5.84 -2.17
C ALA A 1 -1.41 5.57 -0.90
N ASN A 2 -1.34 4.33 -0.46
CA ASN A 2 -0.69 3.87 0.77
C ASN A 2 0.85 4.00 0.70
N GLN A 3 1.35 5.23 0.55
CA GLN A 3 2.77 5.48 0.29
C GLN A 3 3.68 4.96 1.41
N TYR A 4 3.27 5.15 2.67
CA TYR A 4 4.06 4.69 3.81
C TYR A 4 4.07 3.16 3.91
N PHE A 5 2.92 2.53 3.69
CA PHE A 5 2.84 1.07 3.69
C PHE A 5 3.68 0.46 2.57
N ALA A 6 3.57 0.99 1.35
CA ALA A 6 4.40 0.57 0.23
C ALA A 6 5.90 0.79 0.49
N ALA A 7 6.28 1.94 1.08
CA ALA A 7 7.68 2.21 1.40
C ALA A 7 8.25 1.19 2.40
N TRP A 8 7.52 0.85 3.47
CA TRP A 8 7.97 -0.18 4.43
C TRP A 8 8.01 -1.58 3.83
N HIS A 9 7.07 -1.90 2.94
CA HIS A 9 7.06 -3.13 2.17
C HIS A 9 8.34 -3.27 1.32
N GLU A 10 8.68 -2.25 0.53
CA GLU A 10 9.90 -2.23 -0.29
C GLU A 10 11.18 -2.23 0.57
N ILE A 11 11.17 -1.59 1.74
CA ILE A 11 12.31 -1.62 2.68
C ILE A 11 12.56 -3.05 3.16
N TYR A 12 11.50 -3.84 3.40
CA TYR A 12 11.65 -5.25 3.75
C TYR A 12 12.46 -6.00 2.70
N HIS A 13 12.07 -5.89 1.42
CA HIS A 13 12.77 -6.53 0.31
C HIS A 13 14.24 -6.10 0.21
N LEU A 14 14.52 -4.80 0.40
CA LEU A 14 15.88 -4.27 0.37
C LEU A 14 16.78 -4.81 1.51
N ILE A 15 16.20 -5.16 2.65
CA ILE A 15 16.97 -5.60 3.84
C ILE A 15 17.12 -7.13 3.88
N PHE A 16 16.05 -7.85 3.55
CA PHE A 16 15.96 -9.28 3.84
C PHE A 16 16.05 -10.17 2.62
N ASP A 17 15.64 -9.67 1.45
CA ASP A 17 15.66 -10.50 0.25
C ASP A 17 17.01 -10.41 -0.45
N LYS A 18 17.48 -11.55 -0.91
CA LYS A 18 18.60 -11.60 -1.84
C LYS A 18 18.08 -11.18 -3.21
N VAL A 19 18.18 -9.90 -3.50
CA VAL A 19 17.70 -9.33 -4.77
C VAL A 19 18.46 -9.98 -5.94
N SER A 20 17.78 -10.91 -6.61
CA SER A 20 18.14 -11.29 -7.96
C SER A 20 17.46 -10.29 -8.90
N PHE A 21 18.21 -9.43 -9.56
CA PHE A 21 17.67 -8.46 -10.51
C PHE A 21 17.07 -9.10 -11.78
N ASP A 22 17.05 -10.44 -11.86
CA ASP A 22 16.53 -11.20 -12.98
C ASP A 22 14.99 -11.37 -12.96
N HIS A 23 14.32 -11.00 -11.85
CA HIS A 23 12.87 -11.13 -11.68
C HIS A 23 12.23 -9.76 -11.45
N PHE A 24 11.85 -9.14 -12.55
CA PHE A 24 11.38 -7.75 -12.56
C PHE A 24 9.93 -7.55 -12.11
N ILE A 25 9.13 -8.50 -11.88
CA ILE A 25 7.77 -8.37 -11.30
C ILE A 25 7.26 -9.80 -11.06
N GLU A 26 7.50 -10.35 -9.91
CA GLU A 26 6.72 -11.50 -9.46
C GLU A 26 5.33 -11.02 -9.08
N ARG A 27 4.34 -11.39 -9.88
CA ARG A 27 2.92 -11.09 -9.64
C ARG A 27 2.28 -12.05 -8.64
N ASP A 28 3.03 -12.98 -8.13
CA ASP A 28 2.52 -14.04 -7.29
C ASP A 28 2.60 -13.64 -5.81
N ASN A 29 1.54 -13.95 -5.09
CA ASN A 29 1.38 -13.76 -3.65
C ASN A 29 2.32 -14.73 -2.90
N THR A 30 3.63 -14.50 -3.04
CA THR A 30 4.67 -15.34 -2.46
C THR A 30 4.75 -15.19 -0.94
N MET A 31 5.46 -16.08 -0.28
CA MET A 31 5.69 -16.00 1.16
C MET A 31 6.50 -14.73 1.52
N GLU A 32 7.40 -14.31 0.64
CA GLU A 32 8.22 -13.11 0.78
C GLU A 32 7.35 -11.86 0.75
N GLU A 33 6.42 -11.75 -0.20
CA GLU A 33 5.44 -10.66 -0.26
C GLU A 33 4.61 -10.57 1.03
N ARG A 34 4.13 -11.71 1.53
CA ARG A 34 3.39 -11.73 2.81
C ARG A 34 4.23 -11.29 4.00
N LYS A 35 5.51 -11.64 4.03
CA LYS A 35 6.43 -11.16 5.07
C LYS A 35 6.66 -9.67 4.98
N ALA A 36 6.80 -9.13 3.76
CA ALA A 36 6.94 -7.69 3.52
C ALA A 36 5.68 -6.93 3.95
N GLU A 37 4.49 -7.46 3.65
CA GLU A 37 3.22 -6.89 4.14
C GLU A 37 3.11 -6.92 5.66
N CYS A 38 3.44 -8.05 6.31
CA CYS A 38 3.46 -8.17 7.78
C CYS A 38 4.47 -7.22 8.41
N PHE A 39 5.64 -7.07 7.82
CA PHE A 39 6.66 -6.11 8.28
C PHE A 39 6.14 -4.67 8.19
N ALA A 40 5.59 -4.27 7.04
CA ALA A 40 5.01 -2.93 6.86
C ALA A 40 3.88 -2.66 7.85
N ALA A 41 3.00 -3.64 8.08
CA ALA A 41 1.93 -3.56 9.06
C ALA A 41 2.49 -3.39 10.49
N SER A 42 3.49 -4.19 10.89
CA SER A 42 4.09 -4.10 12.23
C SER A 42 4.78 -2.77 12.50
N MET A 43 5.36 -2.15 11.47
CA MET A 43 6.00 -0.83 11.58
C MET A 43 4.99 0.31 11.74
N LEU A 44 3.81 0.20 11.13
CA LEU A 44 2.84 1.28 11.07
C LEU A 44 1.68 1.14 12.08
N LEU A 45 1.31 -0.07 12.48
CA LEU A 45 0.10 -0.35 13.26
C LEU A 45 0.33 -0.53 14.75
N THR A 46 1.47 -0.08 15.26
CA THR A 46 1.75 -0.12 16.71
C THR A 46 0.68 0.65 17.48
N GLY A 47 -0.02 -0.03 18.42
CA GLY A 47 -1.07 0.57 19.24
C GLY A 47 -2.43 0.75 18.56
N ILE A 48 -2.66 0.12 17.41
CA ILE A 48 -3.94 0.17 16.71
C ILE A 48 -5.10 -0.40 17.54
N ASP A 49 -4.84 -1.45 18.31
CA ASP A 49 -5.78 -2.07 19.22
C ASP A 49 -6.32 -1.06 20.24
N ARG A 50 -5.43 -0.32 20.87
CA ARG A 50 -5.80 0.75 21.81
C ARG A 50 -6.58 1.85 21.11
N TYR A 51 -6.10 2.34 19.98
CA TYR A 51 -6.81 3.37 19.21
C TYR A 51 -8.21 2.91 18.82
N PHE A 52 -8.36 1.67 18.32
CA PHE A 52 -9.64 1.11 17.93
C PHE A 52 -10.64 1.02 19.11
N ILE A 53 -10.16 0.65 20.29
CA ILE A 53 -10.99 0.55 21.52
C ILE A 53 -11.42 1.95 22.00
N GLU A 54 -10.54 2.93 21.92
CA GLU A 54 -10.80 4.31 22.36
C GLU A 54 -11.70 5.12 21.41
N LEU A 55 -11.94 4.63 20.17
CA LEU A 55 -12.85 5.28 19.24
C LEU A 55 -14.28 5.34 19.82
N PRO A 56 -15.00 6.46 19.59
CA PRO A 56 -16.38 6.60 20.04
C PRO A 56 -17.29 5.50 19.47
N GLU A 57 -18.47 5.36 20.02
CA GLU A 57 -19.43 4.37 19.56
C GLU A 57 -19.91 4.71 18.14
N MET A 58 -19.62 3.83 17.23
CA MET A 58 -19.98 3.89 15.80
C MET A 58 -20.02 2.48 15.24
N ASP A 59 -20.48 2.30 14.00
CA ASP A 59 -20.46 0.99 13.37
C ASP A 59 -19.03 0.48 13.16
N PHE A 60 -18.89 -0.86 13.12
CA PHE A 60 -17.59 -1.52 13.08
C PHE A 60 -16.74 -1.12 11.88
N VAL A 61 -17.35 -1.04 10.69
CA VAL A 61 -16.65 -0.68 9.45
C VAL A 61 -16.16 0.77 9.51
N SER A 62 -16.96 1.69 10.03
CA SER A 62 -16.54 3.08 10.25
C SER A 62 -15.34 3.18 11.18
N LYS A 63 -15.26 2.38 12.26
CA LYS A 63 -14.06 2.29 13.11
C LYS A 63 -12.82 1.85 12.31
N ILE A 64 -12.97 0.89 11.40
CA ILE A 64 -11.86 0.45 10.53
C ILE A 64 -11.39 1.61 9.62
N PHE A 65 -12.32 2.39 9.04
CA PHE A 65 -11.96 3.56 8.24
C PHE A 65 -11.22 4.63 9.05
N HIS A 66 -11.61 4.86 10.30
CA HIS A 66 -10.87 5.75 11.21
C HIS A 66 -9.44 5.24 11.46
N CYS A 67 -9.26 3.93 11.67
CA CYS A 67 -7.93 3.34 11.79
C CYS A 67 -7.11 3.50 10.49
N MET A 68 -7.71 3.24 9.32
CA MET A 68 -7.03 3.46 8.03
C MET A 68 -6.52 4.90 7.89
N SER A 69 -7.37 5.88 8.23
CA SER A 69 -7.01 7.29 8.17
C SER A 69 -5.91 7.66 9.16
N ALA A 70 -6.02 7.22 10.41
CA ALA A 70 -5.07 7.54 11.47
C ALA A 70 -3.68 6.93 11.23
N PHE A 71 -3.64 5.68 10.80
CA PHE A 71 -2.39 4.92 10.61
C PHE A 71 -1.88 4.94 9.16
N GLN A 72 -2.64 5.52 8.22
CA GLN A 72 -2.27 5.63 6.80
C GLN A 72 -1.98 4.27 6.15
N VAL A 73 -2.84 3.27 6.40
CA VAL A 73 -2.66 1.88 5.97
C VAL A 73 -3.88 1.33 5.22
N PRO A 74 -3.71 0.25 4.42
CA PRO A 74 -4.81 -0.43 3.74
C PRO A 74 -5.83 -1.04 4.69
N TYR A 75 -7.08 -1.17 4.21
CA TYR A 75 -8.20 -1.79 4.93
C TYR A 75 -7.84 -3.18 5.49
N LYS A 76 -7.31 -4.06 4.65
CA LYS A 76 -6.95 -5.43 5.06
C LYS A 76 -5.81 -5.46 6.08
N ALA A 77 -4.86 -4.53 6.02
CA ALA A 77 -3.79 -4.45 7.02
C ALA A 77 -4.34 -4.13 8.42
N VAL A 78 -5.32 -3.22 8.52
CA VAL A 78 -6.04 -2.94 9.77
C VAL A 78 -6.73 -4.19 10.30
N LEU A 79 -7.48 -4.89 9.45
CA LEU A 79 -8.22 -6.09 9.85
C LEU A 79 -7.31 -7.23 10.31
N VAL A 80 -6.19 -7.47 9.62
CA VAL A 80 -5.23 -8.51 10.02
C VAL A 80 -4.64 -8.19 11.38
N SER A 81 -4.19 -6.95 11.61
CA SER A 81 -3.60 -6.55 12.89
C SER A 81 -4.60 -6.64 14.05
N LEU A 82 -5.85 -6.20 13.84
CA LEU A 82 -6.90 -6.35 14.85
C LEU A 82 -7.30 -7.82 15.07
N TYR A 83 -7.21 -8.66 14.05
CA TYR A 83 -7.47 -10.10 14.21
C TYR A 83 -6.38 -10.77 15.05
N GLU A 84 -5.11 -10.43 14.83
CA GLU A 84 -4.00 -10.90 15.67
C GLU A 84 -4.20 -10.48 17.13
N TYR A 85 -4.58 -9.22 17.35
CA TYR A 85 -4.95 -8.76 18.70
C TYR A 85 -6.13 -9.53 19.29
N ALA A 86 -7.18 -9.79 18.50
CA ALA A 86 -8.35 -10.53 18.96
C ALA A 86 -8.00 -11.96 19.39
N ILE A 87 -7.09 -12.63 18.65
CA ILE A 87 -6.62 -13.98 19.01
C ILE A 87 -5.77 -13.93 20.29
N GLN A 88 -4.83 -12.97 20.39
CA GLN A 88 -3.98 -12.83 21.58
C GLN A 88 -4.75 -12.48 22.85
N SER A 89 -5.83 -11.72 22.73
CA SER A 89 -6.70 -11.32 23.84
C SER A 89 -7.89 -12.25 24.07
N GLU A 90 -7.95 -13.38 23.37
CA GLU A 90 -9.05 -14.37 23.42
C GLU A 90 -10.43 -13.73 23.16
N ASN A 91 -10.48 -12.65 22.36
CA ASN A 91 -11.71 -11.95 22.01
C ASN A 91 -12.39 -12.56 20.78
N GLU A 92 -13.10 -13.65 20.98
CA GLU A 92 -13.80 -14.38 19.91
C GLU A 92 -14.84 -13.52 19.18
N THR A 93 -15.50 -12.60 19.90
CA THR A 93 -16.50 -11.70 19.31
C THR A 93 -15.86 -10.77 18.28
N LEU A 94 -14.72 -10.16 18.61
CA LEU A 94 -13.97 -9.30 17.70
C LEU A 94 -13.44 -10.11 16.52
N ALA A 95 -12.85 -11.29 16.77
CA ALA A 95 -12.33 -12.17 15.73
C ALA A 95 -13.42 -12.57 14.71
N LYS A 96 -14.62 -12.92 15.20
CA LYS A 96 -15.76 -13.24 14.34
C LYS A 96 -16.19 -12.04 13.50
N ARG A 97 -16.31 -10.85 14.11
CA ARG A 97 -16.72 -9.65 13.43
C ARG A 97 -15.75 -9.22 12.32
N ILE A 98 -14.44 -9.39 12.56
CA ILE A 98 -13.42 -9.13 11.54
C ILE A 98 -13.60 -10.06 10.33
N LYS A 99 -13.83 -11.35 10.56
CA LYS A 99 -14.06 -12.31 9.46
C LYS A 99 -15.29 -11.96 8.62
N GLU A 100 -16.36 -11.47 9.24
CA GLU A 100 -17.60 -11.06 8.55
C GLU A 100 -17.38 -9.89 7.58
N VAL A 101 -16.40 -9.01 7.84
CA VAL A 101 -16.14 -7.83 7.04
C VAL A 101 -14.87 -7.93 6.18
N PHE A 102 -14.13 -9.04 6.27
CA PHE A 102 -12.80 -9.15 5.66
C PHE A 102 -12.80 -9.04 4.14
N ASP A 103 -13.85 -9.58 3.51
CA ASP A 103 -13.99 -9.59 2.04
C ASP A 103 -14.96 -8.51 1.53
N LEU A 104 -15.28 -7.51 2.36
CA LEU A 104 -16.08 -6.38 1.89
C LEU A 104 -15.31 -5.59 0.82
N GLU A 105 -15.98 -5.36 -0.29
CA GLU A 105 -15.53 -4.48 -1.36
C GLU A 105 -16.26 -3.14 -1.29
N PHE A 106 -15.54 -2.06 -1.52
CA PHE A 106 -16.09 -0.71 -1.50
C PHE A 106 -15.96 -0.08 -2.88
N GLU A 107 -17.06 0.18 -3.55
CA GLU A 107 -17.08 0.76 -4.90
C GLU A 107 -16.46 2.16 -4.94
N ASN A 108 -16.66 2.96 -3.88
CA ASN A 108 -16.16 4.33 -3.80
C ASN A 108 -15.56 4.64 -2.42
N MET A 109 -14.31 4.21 -2.23
CA MET A 109 -13.56 4.48 -1.01
C MET A 109 -13.42 5.99 -0.69
N PRO A 110 -13.09 6.89 -1.64
CA PRO A 110 -13.00 8.32 -1.35
C PRO A 110 -14.30 8.90 -0.80
N GLN A 111 -15.43 8.54 -1.38
CA GLN A 111 -16.74 9.00 -0.89
C GLN A 111 -16.98 8.55 0.54
N ARG A 112 -16.65 7.29 0.88
CA ARG A 112 -16.83 6.78 2.25
C ARG A 112 -15.97 7.53 3.26
N PHE A 113 -14.75 7.90 2.91
CA PHE A 113 -13.90 8.75 3.75
C PHE A 113 -14.53 10.14 3.98
N GLN A 114 -15.07 10.76 2.92
CA GLN A 114 -15.73 12.07 3.01
C GLN A 114 -16.99 12.02 3.89
N GLU A 115 -17.83 10.98 3.75
CA GLU A 115 -19.03 10.77 4.58
C GLU A 115 -18.68 10.67 6.07
N LEU A 116 -17.52 10.11 6.41
CA LEU A 116 -17.01 10.00 7.77
C LEU A 116 -16.21 11.24 8.22
N GLY A 117 -16.08 12.27 7.37
CA GLY A 117 -15.29 13.46 7.68
C GLY A 117 -13.79 13.19 7.76
N LEU A 118 -13.29 12.12 7.12
CA LEU A 118 -11.90 11.72 7.10
C LEU A 118 -11.17 12.30 5.87
N ASP A 119 -9.85 12.48 5.99
CA ASP A 119 -9.01 12.84 4.85
C ASP A 119 -8.95 11.70 3.84
N ASP A 120 -9.43 11.94 2.62
CA ASP A 120 -9.49 10.99 1.55
C ASP A 120 -8.20 10.89 0.71
N SER A 121 -7.14 11.62 1.08
CA SER A 121 -5.85 11.62 0.38
C SER A 121 -5.21 10.23 0.31
N LEU A 122 -5.45 9.38 1.31
CA LEU A 122 -4.99 7.99 1.35
C LEU A 122 -5.55 7.15 0.21
N VAL A 123 -6.80 7.37 -0.17
CA VAL A 123 -7.54 6.54 -1.12
C VAL A 123 -7.74 7.19 -2.49
N LYS A 124 -7.46 8.47 -2.61
CA LYS A 124 -7.45 9.16 -3.91
C LYS A 124 -6.20 8.83 -4.71
N PRO A 125 -6.35 8.63 -6.02
CA PRO A 125 -5.21 8.56 -6.91
C PRO A 125 -4.40 9.86 -6.83
N SER A 126 -3.08 9.75 -6.69
CA SER A 126 -2.20 10.90 -6.87
C SER A 126 -2.06 11.17 -8.36
N TYR A 127 -2.66 12.24 -8.85
CA TYR A 127 -2.51 12.65 -10.26
C TYR A 127 -1.18 13.38 -10.53
N VAL A 128 -0.35 13.59 -9.50
CA VAL A 128 0.97 14.20 -9.66
C VAL A 128 1.97 13.10 -10.05
N ILE A 129 2.03 12.82 -11.35
CA ILE A 129 2.98 11.86 -11.87
C ILE A 129 4.06 12.63 -12.63
N ASN A 130 5.12 12.92 -11.92
CA ASN A 130 6.30 13.55 -12.50
C ASN A 130 7.42 12.51 -12.63
N VAL A 131 7.57 11.97 -13.83
CA VAL A 131 8.67 11.03 -14.16
C VAL A 131 9.95 11.72 -14.64
N SER A 132 9.97 13.07 -14.68
CA SER A 132 11.11 13.83 -15.23
C SER A 132 12.41 13.55 -14.48
N SER A 133 12.38 13.40 -13.17
CA SER A 133 13.56 13.07 -12.37
C SER A 133 14.08 11.67 -12.66
N LEU A 134 13.18 10.70 -12.92
CA LEU A 134 13.56 9.34 -13.31
C LEU A 134 14.17 9.33 -14.71
N GLN A 135 13.55 10.04 -15.66
CA GLN A 135 14.09 10.22 -17.02
C GLN A 135 15.52 10.77 -17.00
N GLU A 136 15.73 11.82 -16.22
CA GLU A 136 17.05 12.45 -16.09
C GLU A 136 18.08 11.52 -15.43
N ARG A 137 17.69 10.72 -14.44
CA ARG A 137 18.57 9.72 -13.81
C ARG A 137 18.98 8.63 -14.81
N ILE A 138 18.02 8.09 -15.57
CA ILE A 138 18.28 7.08 -16.60
C ILE A 138 19.24 7.66 -17.65
N ARG A 139 19.00 8.88 -18.14
CA ARG A 139 19.84 9.56 -19.08
C ARG A 139 21.27 9.76 -18.55
N LYS A 140 21.43 10.23 -17.33
CA LYS A 140 22.74 10.42 -16.67
C LYS A 140 23.47 9.10 -16.49
N SER A 141 22.78 8.04 -16.08
CA SER A 141 23.35 6.71 -15.95
C SER A 141 23.89 6.17 -17.28
N LYS A 142 23.10 6.32 -18.35
CA LYS A 142 23.50 5.90 -19.70
C LYS A 142 24.75 6.65 -20.21
N VAL A 143 24.83 7.95 -19.92
CA VAL A 143 26.00 8.75 -20.28
C VAL A 143 27.23 8.35 -19.47
N LYS A 144 27.06 8.06 -18.19
CA LYS A 144 28.16 7.73 -17.27
C LYS A 144 28.72 6.32 -17.48
N ASN A 145 27.86 5.37 -17.81
CA ASN A 145 28.20 3.95 -17.91
C ASN A 145 27.55 3.34 -19.16
N PRO A 146 27.96 3.75 -20.38
CA PRO A 146 27.30 3.37 -21.63
C PRO A 146 27.40 1.87 -21.97
N GLU A 147 28.32 1.15 -21.32
CA GLU A 147 28.58 -0.27 -21.53
C GLU A 147 27.57 -1.19 -20.83
N LEU A 148 26.73 -0.65 -19.94
CA LEU A 148 25.80 -1.46 -19.18
C LEU A 148 24.56 -1.81 -20.03
N ASN A 149 24.19 -3.08 -20.05
CA ASN A 149 23.19 -3.64 -20.94
C ASN A 149 21.73 -3.30 -20.51
N TYR A 150 21.50 -2.91 -19.26
CA TYR A 150 20.18 -2.61 -18.72
C TYR A 150 19.58 -1.27 -19.18
N HIS A 151 20.32 -0.42 -19.88
CA HIS A 151 19.82 0.89 -20.31
C HIS A 151 18.62 0.80 -21.24
N LYS A 152 18.62 -0.19 -22.12
CA LYS A 152 17.50 -0.42 -23.04
C LYS A 152 16.23 -0.80 -22.28
N ASP A 153 16.35 -1.68 -21.31
CA ASP A 153 15.22 -2.15 -20.49
C ASP A 153 14.65 -1.03 -19.62
N ASN A 154 15.53 -0.18 -19.05
CA ASN A 154 15.11 1.00 -18.30
C ASN A 154 14.38 2.03 -19.17
N GLU A 155 14.83 2.25 -20.41
CA GLU A 155 14.17 3.15 -21.36
C GLU A 155 12.78 2.60 -21.76
N GLU A 156 12.69 1.30 -22.04
CA GLU A 156 11.43 0.63 -22.39
C GLU A 156 10.43 0.65 -21.22
N PHE A 157 10.91 0.35 -20.02
CA PHE A 157 10.13 0.45 -18.79
C PHE A 157 9.56 1.87 -18.60
N LEU A 158 10.39 2.90 -18.79
CA LEU A 158 9.97 4.28 -18.66
C LEU A 158 8.90 4.66 -19.69
N ILE A 159 9.05 4.23 -20.95
CA ILE A 159 8.06 4.45 -22.00
C ILE A 159 6.73 3.81 -21.63
N ASN A 160 6.76 2.58 -21.13
CA ASN A 160 5.55 1.85 -20.72
C ASN A 160 4.84 2.55 -19.55
N ILE A 161 5.57 2.96 -18.50
CA ILE A 161 5.00 3.73 -17.38
C ILE A 161 4.37 5.03 -17.87
N VAL A 162 5.05 5.84 -18.67
CA VAL A 162 4.49 7.10 -19.18
C VAL A 162 3.22 6.85 -19.97
N LYS A 163 3.17 5.76 -20.75
CA LYS A 163 1.98 5.39 -21.51
C LYS A 163 0.82 4.98 -20.60
N GLU A 164 1.06 4.15 -19.59
CA GLU A 164 0.04 3.76 -18.61
C GLU A 164 -0.52 4.96 -17.84
N ILE A 165 0.35 5.85 -17.38
CA ILE A 165 -0.01 7.09 -16.73
C ILE A 165 -0.93 7.93 -17.62
N SER A 166 -0.57 8.11 -18.90
CA SER A 166 -1.37 8.88 -19.84
C SER A 166 -2.76 8.28 -20.11
N MET A 167 -2.90 6.95 -19.99
CA MET A 167 -4.20 6.27 -20.10
C MET A 167 -5.07 6.49 -18.86
N ILE A 168 -4.48 6.52 -17.67
CA ILE A 168 -5.19 6.75 -16.40
C ILE A 168 -5.69 8.19 -16.33
N THR A 169 -4.86 9.17 -16.69
CA THR A 169 -5.24 10.59 -16.69
C THR A 169 -6.36 10.91 -17.68
N ARG A 170 -6.40 10.23 -18.84
CA ARG A 170 -7.48 10.42 -19.84
C ARG A 170 -8.82 9.79 -19.43
N LYS A 171 -8.84 8.86 -18.49
CA LYS A 171 -10.09 8.25 -17.98
C LYS A 171 -10.70 9.04 -16.82
N GLY A 172 -9.99 10.03 -16.29
CA GLY A 172 -10.43 10.89 -15.18
C GLY A 172 -11.01 12.25 -15.62
N GLU A 173 -11.04 12.53 -16.93
CA GLU A 173 -11.78 13.63 -17.57
C GLU A 173 -13.14 13.12 -18.07
#